data_3247acfdab2427f7add14e25f3b11579
#
_entry.id   3247acfdab2427f7add14e25f3b11579
#
_cell.length_a   1.000
_cell.length_b   1.000
_cell.length_c   1.000
_cell.angle_alpha   90.00
_cell.angle_beta   90.00
_cell.angle_gamma   90.00
#
_symmetry.space_group_name_H-M   'P 1'
#
loop_
_entity.id
_entity.type
_entity.pdbx_description
1 polymer ?
#
loop_
_entity_poly.entity_id
_entity_poly.type
_entity_poly.pdbx_seq_one_letter_code
_entity_poly.pdbx_strand_id
1 'polypeptide(L)'
;VKAVGSKRLERLVAVIARGYKPLKTRQDLQGTLPMAIERTLSIIKPDVTERNLTGQILARLESAGLKVIAQKRVWWRKKDAKKFYEVHKGQPYYKDLVAFMTSGPIVVQVLEGENAIAKNREVMGATNPVDAAPGTIRKDFGVNHQKNSVHGSDSPETAKKEIALCFNKAEIVG
;
A
#
# COMPACT_ATOMS: atom_id res chain seq x y z
N VAL A 1 -30.12 -66.43 26.83
CA VAL A 1 -28.86 -65.72 27.00
C VAL A 1 -29.12 -64.24 26.56
N LYS A 2 -29.01 -63.32 27.53
CA LYS A 2 -29.59 -61.96 27.49
C LYS A 2 -28.67 -60.94 26.84
N ALA A 3 -29.26 -60.00 26.10
CA ALA A 3 -28.71 -58.84 25.45
C ALA A 3 -28.11 -57.84 26.46
N VAL A 4 -26.86 -58.00 26.85
CA VAL A 4 -26.09 -57.05 27.71
C VAL A 4 -25.04 -56.28 26.92
N GLY A 5 -24.83 -56.62 25.62
CA GLY A 5 -23.77 -56.02 24.78
C GLY A 5 -24.10 -54.69 24.13
N SER A 6 -25.40 -54.40 23.91
CA SER A 6 -25.83 -53.26 23.05
C SER A 6 -25.62 -51.89 23.74
N LYS A 7 -26.01 -51.75 25.00
CA LYS A 7 -25.93 -50.44 25.70
C LYS A 7 -24.52 -49.96 26.01
N ARG A 8 -23.56 -50.88 26.06
CA ARG A 8 -22.14 -50.54 26.32
C ARG A 8 -21.45 -50.01 25.07
N LEU A 9 -21.85 -50.58 23.90
CA LEU A 9 -21.35 -50.12 22.58
C LEU A 9 -21.91 -48.73 22.25
N GLU A 10 -23.19 -48.49 22.49
CA GLU A 10 -23.83 -47.18 22.26
C GLU A 10 -23.24 -46.07 23.11
N ARG A 11 -22.88 -46.34 24.37
CA ARG A 11 -22.18 -45.39 25.23
C ARG A 11 -20.75 -45.10 24.76
N LEU A 12 -20.04 -46.08 24.24
CA LEU A 12 -18.67 -45.85 23.67
C LEU A 12 -18.72 -45.01 22.44
N VAL A 13 -19.68 -45.24 21.52
CA VAL A 13 -19.87 -44.48 20.32
C VAL A 13 -20.26 -43.02 20.63
N ALA A 14 -21.13 -42.82 21.68
CA ALA A 14 -21.52 -41.48 22.09
C ALA A 14 -20.37 -40.68 22.75
N VAL A 15 -19.43 -41.33 23.43
CA VAL A 15 -18.23 -40.67 24.00
C VAL A 15 -17.23 -40.29 22.91
N ILE A 16 -17.06 -41.14 21.89
CA ILE A 16 -16.18 -40.85 20.77
C ILE A 16 -16.77 -39.72 19.91
N ALA A 17 -18.09 -39.68 19.72
CA ALA A 17 -18.75 -38.61 18.95
C ALA A 17 -18.72 -37.24 19.63
N ARG A 18 -18.59 -37.16 20.98
CA ARG A 18 -18.48 -35.87 21.71
C ARG A 18 -17.10 -35.22 21.61
N GLY A 19 -16.07 -35.94 21.24
CA GLY A 19 -14.69 -35.44 21.13
C GLY A 19 -14.23 -35.15 19.69
N TYR A 20 -15.01 -35.53 18.70
CA TYR A 20 -14.63 -35.34 17.30
C TYR A 20 -14.99 -33.93 16.84
N LYS A 21 -14.01 -33.00 16.89
CA LYS A 21 -14.09 -31.77 16.10
C LYS A 21 -13.84 -32.17 14.65
N PRO A 22 -14.81 -31.92 13.73
CA PRO A 22 -14.56 -32.19 12.33
C PRO A 22 -13.34 -31.38 11.88
N LEU A 23 -12.48 -32.02 11.11
CA LEU A 23 -11.37 -31.31 10.45
C LEU A 23 -11.96 -30.13 9.67
N LYS A 24 -11.41 -28.96 9.88
CA LYS A 24 -11.80 -27.75 9.16
C LYS A 24 -11.81 -28.04 7.65
N THR A 25 -12.92 -27.78 7.01
CA THR A 25 -13.04 -27.94 5.56
C THR A 25 -12.08 -27.00 4.85
N ARG A 26 -11.75 -27.27 3.59
CA ARG A 26 -10.89 -26.41 2.78
C ARG A 26 -11.43 -24.97 2.68
N GLN A 27 -12.74 -24.78 2.88
CA GLN A 27 -13.40 -23.48 2.94
C GLN A 27 -13.13 -22.74 4.27
N ASP A 28 -13.01 -23.47 5.40
CA ASP A 28 -12.69 -22.88 6.71
C ASP A 28 -11.23 -22.40 6.79
N LEU A 29 -10.36 -22.89 5.91
CA LEU A 29 -8.96 -22.50 5.79
C LEU A 29 -8.73 -21.30 4.85
N GLN A 30 -9.73 -20.89 4.09
CA GLN A 30 -9.62 -19.71 3.20
C GLN A 30 -9.76 -18.37 3.92
N GLY A 31 -10.09 -18.36 5.23
CA GLY A 31 -10.32 -17.16 6.02
C GLY A 31 -9.10 -16.56 6.73
N THR A 32 -7.90 -17.16 6.64
CA THR A 32 -6.74 -16.67 7.41
C THR A 32 -5.39 -17.04 6.80
N LEU A 33 -5.20 -16.79 5.51
CA LEU A 33 -3.82 -16.58 5.08
C LEU A 33 -3.41 -15.20 5.62
N PRO A 34 -2.28 -15.09 6.36
CA PRO A 34 -1.79 -13.79 6.77
C PRO A 34 -1.59 -12.97 5.50
N MET A 35 -2.24 -11.81 5.44
CA MET A 35 -2.04 -10.90 4.31
C MET A 35 -0.57 -10.52 4.27
N ALA A 36 0.05 -10.60 3.10
CA ALA A 36 1.47 -10.34 2.94
C ALA A 36 1.77 -8.89 3.36
N ILE A 37 2.73 -8.73 4.26
CA ILE A 37 3.29 -7.40 4.54
C ILE A 37 4.07 -6.96 3.32
N GLU A 38 3.68 -5.84 2.75
CA GLU A 38 4.27 -5.26 1.55
C GLU A 38 4.91 -3.92 1.85
N ARG A 39 5.82 -3.51 0.96
CA ARG A 39 6.40 -2.16 0.94
C ARG A 39 6.06 -1.47 -0.37
N THR A 40 5.75 -0.19 -0.30
CA THR A 40 5.53 0.66 -1.47
C THR A 40 6.25 1.98 -1.34
N LEU A 41 6.69 2.55 -2.47
CA LEU A 41 7.16 3.94 -2.46
C LEU A 41 5.96 4.87 -2.56
N SER A 42 5.98 5.94 -1.79
CA SER A 42 5.07 7.07 -1.92
C SER A 42 5.89 8.36 -2.04
N ILE A 43 5.42 9.28 -2.89
CA ILE A 43 6.01 10.62 -3.00
C ILE A 43 4.91 11.65 -2.79
N ILE A 44 5.14 12.57 -1.89
CA ILE A 44 4.35 13.79 -1.76
C ILE A 44 4.97 14.84 -2.67
N LYS A 45 4.19 15.33 -3.63
CA LYS A 45 4.63 16.16 -4.75
C LYS A 45 4.78 17.64 -4.39
N PRO A 46 5.43 18.46 -5.26
CA PRO A 46 5.67 19.88 -5.01
C PRO A 46 4.39 20.68 -4.72
N ASP A 47 3.28 20.38 -5.41
CA ASP A 47 1.99 21.05 -5.19
C ASP A 47 1.42 20.92 -3.77
N VAL A 48 1.80 19.88 -3.04
CA VAL A 48 1.42 19.67 -1.64
C VAL A 48 2.42 20.35 -0.71
N THR A 49 3.72 20.15 -0.94
CA THR A 49 4.77 20.72 -0.08
C THR A 49 4.80 22.25 -0.11
N GLU A 50 4.49 22.84 -1.25
CA GLU A 50 4.34 24.29 -1.47
C GLU A 50 3.19 24.87 -0.62
N ARG A 51 2.08 24.11 -0.50
CA ARG A 51 0.90 24.51 0.30
C ARG A 51 0.98 24.10 1.76
N ASN A 52 2.12 23.53 2.22
CA ASN A 52 2.32 23.04 3.58
C ASN A 52 1.28 22.01 4.06
N LEU A 53 0.90 21.08 3.18
CA LEU A 53 -0.12 20.06 3.45
C LEU A 53 0.47 18.67 3.73
N THR A 54 1.80 18.54 3.83
CA THR A 54 2.51 17.26 4.03
C THR A 54 1.95 16.45 5.20
N GLY A 55 1.74 17.10 6.36
CA GLY A 55 1.22 16.43 7.55
C GLY A 55 -0.19 15.85 7.37
N GLN A 56 -1.04 16.50 6.59
CA GLN A 56 -2.39 15.99 6.30
C GLN A 56 -2.35 14.76 5.41
N ILE A 57 -1.42 14.68 4.46
CA ILE A 57 -1.21 13.48 3.64
C ILE A 57 -0.72 12.32 4.52
N LEU A 58 0.28 12.57 5.38
CA LEU A 58 0.83 11.55 6.30
C LEU A 58 -0.26 11.00 7.21
N ALA A 59 -1.03 11.85 7.84
CA ALA A 59 -2.12 11.44 8.73
C ALA A 59 -3.12 10.50 8.04
N ARG A 60 -3.43 10.73 6.76
CA ARG A 60 -4.31 9.84 5.99
C ARG A 60 -3.68 8.47 5.72
N LEU A 61 -2.40 8.44 5.35
CA LEU A 61 -1.69 7.19 5.10
C LEU A 61 -1.59 6.35 6.38
N GLU A 62 -1.22 6.96 7.50
CA GLU A 62 -1.13 6.29 8.80
C GLU A 62 -2.50 5.83 9.31
N SER A 63 -3.54 6.65 9.17
CA SER A 63 -4.93 6.29 9.52
C SER A 63 -5.47 5.12 8.71
N ALA A 64 -4.95 4.90 7.50
CA ALA A 64 -5.25 3.73 6.68
C ALA A 64 -4.44 2.48 7.08
N GLY A 65 -3.60 2.54 8.13
CA GLY A 65 -2.78 1.44 8.60
C GLY A 65 -1.47 1.24 7.82
N LEU A 66 -1.00 2.26 7.10
CA LEU A 66 0.29 2.26 6.44
C LEU A 66 1.35 2.88 7.35
N LYS A 67 2.36 2.11 7.72
CA LYS A 67 3.48 2.56 8.55
C LYS A 67 4.55 3.23 7.70
N VAL A 68 4.97 4.44 8.05
CA VAL A 68 6.14 5.09 7.42
C VAL A 68 7.41 4.51 8.02
N ILE A 69 8.21 3.80 7.24
CA ILE A 69 9.45 3.14 7.68
C ILE A 69 10.72 3.79 7.13
N ALA A 70 10.58 4.75 6.23
CA ALA A 70 11.63 5.65 5.78
C ALA A 70 10.99 6.91 5.20
N GLN A 71 11.58 8.07 5.47
CA GLN A 71 11.10 9.33 4.92
C GLN A 71 12.20 10.35 4.82
N LYS A 72 12.20 11.13 3.74
CA LYS A 72 13.08 12.31 3.60
C LYS A 72 12.48 13.38 2.71
N ARG A 73 12.69 14.64 3.06
CA ARG A 73 12.37 15.80 2.24
C ARG A 73 13.57 16.14 1.37
N VAL A 74 13.40 16.15 0.06
CA VAL A 74 14.46 16.37 -0.92
C VAL A 74 14.00 17.30 -2.03
N TRP A 75 14.93 17.94 -2.69
CA TRP A 75 14.67 18.68 -3.91
C TRP A 75 15.41 17.98 -5.05
N TRP A 76 14.66 17.32 -5.92
CA TRP A 76 15.27 16.58 -7.01
C TRP A 76 15.89 17.49 -8.05
N ARG A 77 17.06 17.10 -8.55
CA ARG A 77 17.63 17.67 -9.77
C ARG A 77 16.99 17.01 -10.98
N LYS A 78 17.05 17.68 -12.14
CA LYS A 78 16.50 17.13 -13.41
C LYS A 78 16.98 15.69 -13.70
N LYS A 79 18.24 15.37 -13.38
CA LYS A 79 18.79 14.02 -13.60
C LYS A 79 18.09 12.97 -12.74
N ASP A 80 17.76 13.31 -11.50
CA ASP A 80 17.13 12.39 -10.53
C ASP A 80 15.66 12.13 -10.95
N ALA A 81 14.92 13.19 -11.29
CA ALA A 81 13.56 13.07 -11.81
C ALA A 81 13.51 12.31 -13.15
N LYS A 82 14.45 12.56 -14.07
CA LYS A 82 14.54 11.83 -15.35
C LYS A 82 14.81 10.35 -15.15
N LYS A 83 15.65 9.97 -14.18
CA LYS A 83 15.96 8.58 -13.86
C LYS A 83 14.73 7.88 -13.26
N PHE A 84 14.03 8.56 -12.36
CA PHE A 84 12.85 8.00 -11.71
C PHE A 84 11.70 7.77 -12.71
N TYR A 85 11.43 8.75 -13.57
CA TYR A 85 10.36 8.71 -14.57
C TYR A 85 10.81 8.20 -15.95
N GLU A 86 11.91 7.45 -16.04
CA GLU A 86 12.46 6.95 -17.31
C GLU A 86 11.44 6.13 -18.11
N VAL A 87 10.56 5.40 -17.45
CA VAL A 87 9.47 4.61 -18.05
C VAL A 87 8.50 5.48 -18.87
N HIS A 88 8.44 6.76 -18.59
CA HIS A 88 7.59 7.73 -19.31
C HIS A 88 8.32 8.48 -20.43
N LYS A 89 9.61 8.16 -20.68
CA LYS A 89 10.39 8.77 -21.73
C LYS A 89 9.72 8.53 -23.10
N GLY A 90 9.55 9.60 -23.86
CA GLY A 90 8.84 9.56 -25.15
C GLY A 90 7.35 9.94 -25.06
N GLN A 91 6.77 9.96 -23.87
CA GLN A 91 5.39 10.46 -23.71
C GLN A 91 5.33 11.99 -23.85
N PRO A 92 4.26 12.54 -24.42
CA PRO A 92 4.12 14.00 -24.62
C PRO A 92 4.28 14.80 -23.33
N TYR A 93 3.76 14.28 -22.20
CA TYR A 93 3.79 14.93 -20.88
C TYR A 93 5.12 14.78 -20.13
N TYR A 94 6.09 14.00 -20.62
CA TYR A 94 7.31 13.68 -19.88
C TYR A 94 8.14 14.91 -19.48
N LYS A 95 8.28 15.87 -20.39
CA LYS A 95 9.04 17.10 -20.12
C LYS A 95 8.41 17.92 -18.99
N ASP A 96 7.08 18.04 -19.03
CA ASP A 96 6.32 18.80 -18.04
C ASP A 96 6.32 18.09 -16.68
N LEU A 97 6.23 16.76 -16.68
CA LEU A 97 6.35 15.95 -15.46
C LEU A 97 7.72 16.16 -14.78
N VAL A 98 8.80 16.09 -15.53
CA VAL A 98 10.15 16.33 -15.00
C VAL A 98 10.28 17.78 -14.49
N ALA A 99 9.79 18.76 -15.23
CA ALA A 99 9.81 20.16 -14.81
C ALA A 99 9.02 20.36 -13.51
N PHE A 100 7.82 19.80 -13.42
CA PHE A 100 6.98 19.85 -12.22
C PHE A 100 7.65 19.19 -11.01
N MET A 101 8.18 17.97 -11.15
CA MET A 101 8.81 17.25 -10.04
C MET A 101 10.12 17.87 -9.56
N THR A 102 10.67 18.82 -10.31
CA THR A 102 11.86 19.59 -9.95
C THR A 102 11.56 21.06 -9.62
N SER A 103 10.29 21.47 -9.57
CA SER A 103 9.90 22.86 -9.29
C SER A 103 9.99 23.23 -7.80
N GLY A 104 10.01 22.25 -6.92
CA GLY A 104 10.06 22.46 -5.47
C GLY A 104 10.45 21.17 -4.73
N PRO A 105 10.55 21.24 -3.40
CA PRO A 105 10.83 20.08 -2.59
C PRO A 105 9.69 19.07 -2.65
N ILE A 106 10.05 17.79 -2.56
CA ILE A 106 9.15 16.64 -2.43
C ILE A 106 9.44 15.90 -1.14
N VAL A 107 8.49 15.07 -0.69
CA VAL A 107 8.76 14.10 0.37
C VAL A 107 8.68 12.72 -0.23
N VAL A 108 9.79 11.98 -0.21
CA VAL A 108 9.86 10.56 -0.59
C VAL A 108 9.75 9.71 0.66
N GLN A 109 9.00 8.62 0.60
CA GLN A 109 8.76 7.76 1.76
C GLN A 109 8.51 6.31 1.37
N VAL A 110 8.90 5.39 2.24
CA VAL A 110 8.57 3.97 2.14
C VAL A 110 7.47 3.69 3.14
N LEU A 111 6.37 3.15 2.63
CA LEU A 111 5.23 2.71 3.43
C LEU A 111 5.23 1.19 3.52
N GLU A 112 4.93 0.67 4.70
CA GLU A 112 4.81 -0.77 4.98
C GLU A 112 3.44 -1.08 5.58
N GLY A 113 2.86 -2.19 5.21
CA GLY A 113 1.57 -2.66 5.74
C GLY A 113 1.03 -3.84 4.96
N GLU A 114 -0.11 -4.35 5.39
CA GLU A 114 -0.84 -5.39 4.66
C GLU A 114 -1.36 -4.83 3.34
N ASN A 115 -1.01 -5.49 2.21
CA ASN A 115 -1.37 -5.04 0.85
C ASN A 115 -1.03 -3.57 0.61
N ALA A 116 0.14 -3.10 1.06
CA ALA A 116 0.49 -1.69 1.11
C ALA A 116 0.38 -0.98 -0.25
N ILE A 117 0.67 -1.68 -1.35
CA ILE A 117 0.58 -1.12 -2.71
C ILE A 117 -0.88 -0.78 -3.04
N ALA A 118 -1.79 -1.75 -2.89
CA ALA A 118 -3.21 -1.57 -3.19
C ALA A 118 -3.83 -0.53 -2.25
N LYS A 119 -3.55 -0.62 -0.95
CA LYS A 119 -4.06 0.30 0.08
C LYS A 119 -3.59 1.74 -0.15
N ASN A 120 -2.30 1.95 -0.45
CA ASN A 120 -1.80 3.27 -0.80
C ASN A 120 -2.52 3.85 -2.01
N ARG A 121 -2.73 3.06 -3.07
CA ARG A 121 -3.45 3.50 -4.27
C ARG A 121 -4.92 3.83 -4.01
N GLU A 122 -5.58 3.09 -3.12
CA GLU A 122 -6.94 3.38 -2.65
C GLU A 122 -7.01 4.73 -1.93
N VAL A 123 -6.12 4.97 -0.97
CA VAL A 123 -6.03 6.24 -0.21
C VAL A 123 -5.70 7.41 -1.14
N MET A 124 -4.84 7.19 -2.14
CA MET A 124 -4.48 8.21 -3.14
C MET A 124 -5.68 8.62 -4.02
N GLY A 125 -6.50 7.66 -4.41
CA GLY A 125 -7.59 7.86 -5.38
C GLY A 125 -7.14 7.85 -6.85
N ALA A 126 -8.08 8.02 -7.76
CA ALA A 126 -7.85 8.05 -9.20
C ALA A 126 -6.81 9.12 -9.60
N THR A 127 -6.07 8.87 -10.69
CA THR A 127 -4.97 9.75 -11.12
C THR A 127 -5.43 11.18 -11.42
N ASN A 128 -6.60 11.32 -12.03
CA ASN A 128 -7.22 12.62 -12.23
C ASN A 128 -8.08 12.96 -11.00
N PRO A 129 -7.86 14.09 -10.31
CA PRO A 129 -8.64 14.51 -9.15
C PRO A 129 -10.15 14.65 -9.41
N VAL A 130 -10.55 14.93 -10.64
CA VAL A 130 -11.97 15.04 -11.02
C VAL A 130 -12.66 13.70 -10.85
N ASP A 131 -11.98 12.61 -11.23
CA ASP A 131 -12.49 11.23 -11.22
C ASP A 131 -12.26 10.53 -9.87
N ALA A 132 -11.52 11.15 -8.95
CA ALA A 132 -11.19 10.59 -7.66
C ALA A 132 -12.41 10.64 -6.70
N ALA A 133 -12.58 9.57 -5.92
CA ALA A 133 -13.64 9.47 -4.94
C ALA A 133 -13.46 10.47 -3.78
N PRO A 134 -14.53 11.01 -3.20
CA PRO A 134 -14.47 11.85 -2.00
C PRO A 134 -13.68 11.18 -0.87
N GLY A 135 -12.89 11.97 -0.13
CA GLY A 135 -12.06 11.48 0.97
C GLY A 135 -10.70 10.91 0.54
N THR A 136 -10.44 10.75 -0.76
CA THR A 136 -9.12 10.38 -1.24
C THR A 136 -8.19 11.58 -1.31
N ILE A 137 -6.88 11.34 -1.24
CA ILE A 137 -5.86 12.41 -1.27
C ILE A 137 -6.01 13.28 -2.52
N ARG A 138 -6.15 12.65 -3.68
CA ARG A 138 -6.22 13.38 -4.96
C ARG A 138 -7.51 14.17 -5.11
N LYS A 139 -8.62 13.67 -4.57
CA LYS A 139 -9.90 14.41 -4.59
C LYS A 139 -9.81 15.69 -3.78
N ASP A 140 -9.23 15.60 -2.59
CA ASP A 140 -9.27 16.70 -1.63
C ASP A 140 -8.12 17.70 -1.81
N PHE A 141 -6.97 17.24 -2.32
CA PHE A 141 -5.76 18.07 -2.43
C PHE A 141 -5.25 18.26 -3.86
N GLY A 142 -5.65 17.41 -4.80
CA GLY A 142 -5.23 17.52 -6.20
C GLY A 142 -5.83 18.74 -6.90
N VAL A 143 -5.05 19.37 -7.76
CA VAL A 143 -5.46 20.56 -8.54
C VAL A 143 -5.89 20.15 -9.95
N ASN A 144 -5.10 19.25 -10.59
CA ASN A 144 -5.35 18.74 -11.92
C ASN A 144 -4.59 17.43 -12.13
N HIS A 145 -4.66 16.86 -13.33
CA HIS A 145 -4.03 15.58 -13.66
C HIS A 145 -2.52 15.53 -13.37
N GLN A 146 -1.78 16.62 -13.55
CA GLN A 146 -0.34 16.70 -13.29
C GLN A 146 -0.04 17.03 -11.83
N LYS A 147 -0.71 18.06 -11.28
CA LYS A 147 -0.63 18.48 -9.87
C LYS A 147 -1.66 17.71 -9.06
N ASN A 148 -1.42 16.40 -8.92
CA ASN A 148 -2.33 15.44 -8.27
C ASN A 148 -1.81 14.89 -6.95
N SER A 149 -1.01 15.69 -6.28
CA SER A 149 -0.58 15.59 -4.87
C SER A 149 0.39 14.48 -4.55
N VAL A 150 0.21 13.27 -5.05
CA VAL A 150 0.98 12.09 -4.63
C VAL A 150 1.32 11.16 -5.79
N HIS A 151 2.43 10.41 -5.61
CA HIS A 151 2.78 9.24 -6.40
C HIS A 151 2.80 8.02 -5.47
N GLY A 152 2.50 6.85 -6.00
CA GLY A 152 2.66 5.56 -5.35
C GLY A 152 2.95 4.49 -6.39
N SER A 153 3.80 3.53 -6.03
CA SER A 153 4.11 2.39 -6.89
C SER A 153 2.84 1.60 -7.24
N ASP A 154 2.82 0.98 -8.40
CA ASP A 154 1.66 0.27 -8.95
C ASP A 154 1.79 -1.26 -8.88
N SER A 155 2.99 -1.76 -8.63
CA SER A 155 3.28 -3.19 -8.51
C SER A 155 4.44 -3.45 -7.53
N PRO A 156 4.63 -4.71 -7.06
CA PRO A 156 5.79 -5.08 -6.24
C PRO A 156 7.13 -4.83 -6.94
N GLU A 157 7.19 -5.07 -8.25
CA GLU A 157 8.40 -4.85 -9.06
C GLU A 157 8.74 -3.37 -9.14
N THR A 158 7.75 -2.54 -9.39
CA THR A 158 7.88 -1.08 -9.45
C THR A 158 8.27 -0.54 -8.08
N ALA A 159 7.61 -0.97 -7.02
CA ALA A 159 7.93 -0.58 -5.64
C ALA A 159 9.38 -0.88 -5.28
N LYS A 160 9.88 -2.09 -5.58
CA LYS A 160 11.27 -2.48 -5.33
C LYS A 160 12.27 -1.59 -6.06
N LYS A 161 12.02 -1.27 -7.33
CA LYS A 161 12.88 -0.39 -8.15
C LYS A 161 12.86 1.05 -7.62
N GLU A 162 11.68 1.59 -7.39
CA GLU A 162 11.50 2.97 -6.96
C GLU A 162 12.07 3.22 -5.56
N ILE A 163 11.88 2.29 -4.62
CA ILE A 163 12.51 2.33 -3.29
C ILE A 163 14.02 2.36 -3.41
N ALA A 164 14.62 1.48 -4.22
CA ALA A 164 16.08 1.41 -4.42
C ALA A 164 16.65 2.66 -5.10
N LEU A 165 15.86 3.41 -5.87
CA LEU A 165 16.26 4.69 -6.45
C LEU A 165 16.29 5.82 -5.40
N CYS A 166 15.48 5.71 -4.36
CA CYS A 166 15.29 6.78 -3.38
C CYS A 166 15.99 6.52 -2.06
N PHE A 167 16.17 5.26 -1.66
CA PHE A 167 16.68 4.88 -0.35
C PHE A 167 17.75 3.81 -0.44
N ASN A 168 18.78 3.89 0.41
CA ASN A 168 19.66 2.76 0.71
C ASN A 168 19.06 1.91 1.86
N LYS A 169 19.58 0.70 2.04
CA LYS A 169 19.03 -0.24 3.04
C LYS A 169 19.11 0.27 4.48
N ALA A 170 20.12 1.09 4.81
CA ALA A 170 20.28 1.62 6.17
C ALA A 170 19.30 2.76 6.50
N GLU A 171 18.69 3.36 5.48
CA GLU A 171 17.68 4.41 5.67
C GLU A 171 16.27 3.86 5.92
N ILE A 172 16.06 2.55 5.77
CA ILE A 172 14.76 1.89 5.95
C ILE A 172 14.77 1.20 7.31
N VAL A 173 13.99 1.73 8.25
CA VAL A 173 13.92 1.29 9.65
C VAL A 173 12.48 0.91 9.99
N GLY A 174 12.23 -0.41 10.14
CA GLY A 174 10.87 -0.91 10.42
C GLY A 174 10.77 -2.40 10.47
#